data_82fa5c931cd635aba14280d454205037
#
_entry.id   82fa5c931cd635aba14280d454205037
#
_cell.length_a   1.000
_cell.length_b   1.000
_cell.length_c   1.000
_cell.angle_alpha   90.00
_cell.angle_beta   90.00
_cell.angle_gamma   90.00
#
_symmetry.space_group_name_H-M   'P 1'
#
loop_
_entity.id
_entity.type
_entity.pdbx_description
1 polymer ?
#
loop_
_entity_poly.entity_id
_entity_poly.type
_entity_poly.pdbx_seq_one_letter_code
_entity_poly.pdbx_strand_id
1 'polypeptide(L)'
;MYKITVGISCYKQKRWLHRCLRSLVNQTIGKDKFEIILINDDPEERLEDVCNIFSDHLNIRLINNEKNLGLPSSLNKILQNSLGQYFVRIDSDDYVSRHFLYMLSTFLDMNSGPRIMNSEMNCQAVACDYFKVDNTGQLMSRHSAEKEFVACGIMFTYESLCDVGFYDEDYKMREGHEMIRRFKEKYKVYNLPLPLYKYRIHESNRTKDSEQVQSYDKKLKGDK
;
A
#
# COMPACT_ATOMS: atom_id res chain seq x y z
N MET A 1 -17.95 -4.50 10.52
CA MET A 1 -16.95 -5.05 9.59
C MET A 1 -16.40 -3.88 8.79
N TYR A 2 -15.09 -3.73 8.73
CA TYR A 2 -14.45 -2.69 7.93
C TYR A 2 -14.58 -3.00 6.45
N LYS A 3 -14.69 -1.96 5.63
CA LYS A 3 -14.65 -2.07 4.18
C LYS A 3 -13.23 -2.18 3.65
N ILE A 4 -12.30 -1.43 4.28
CA ILE A 4 -10.91 -1.31 3.83
C ILE A 4 -9.97 -1.56 5.00
N THR A 5 -8.92 -2.35 4.78
CA THR A 5 -7.73 -2.36 5.60
C THR A 5 -6.62 -1.57 4.90
N VAL A 6 -6.12 -0.54 5.56
CA VAL A 6 -4.92 0.21 5.16
C VAL A 6 -3.73 -0.40 5.88
N GLY A 7 -2.81 -1.00 5.14
CA GLY A 7 -1.57 -1.59 5.67
C GLY A 7 -0.41 -0.61 5.58
N ILE A 8 0.26 -0.37 6.72
CA ILE A 8 1.44 0.49 6.82
C ILE A 8 2.54 -0.28 7.56
N SER A 9 3.72 -0.40 6.95
CA SER A 9 4.93 -0.88 7.63
C SER A 9 5.89 0.27 7.82
N CYS A 10 6.41 0.44 9.04
CA CYS A 10 7.32 1.53 9.40
C CYS A 10 8.63 0.95 9.93
N TYR A 11 9.76 1.29 9.27
CA TYR A 11 11.10 0.98 9.69
C TYR A 11 12.00 2.19 9.50
N LYS A 12 12.48 2.79 10.60
CA LYS A 12 13.33 4.00 10.61
C LYS A 12 12.73 5.22 9.88
N GLN A 13 11.38 5.30 9.86
CA GLN A 13 10.67 6.34 9.11
C GLN A 13 9.62 7.09 9.95
N LYS A 14 9.67 7.02 11.27
CA LYS A 14 8.76 7.68 12.20
C LYS A 14 8.52 9.16 11.85
N ARG A 15 9.58 9.88 11.42
CA ARG A 15 9.51 11.30 11.03
C ARG A 15 8.48 11.60 9.94
N TRP A 16 8.19 10.61 9.06
CA TRP A 16 7.26 10.76 7.95
C TRP A 16 5.86 10.27 8.29
N LEU A 17 5.76 9.31 9.24
CA LEU A 17 4.52 8.63 9.61
C LEU A 17 3.42 9.61 10.04
N HIS A 18 3.75 10.70 10.71
CA HIS A 18 2.78 11.73 11.10
C HIS A 18 2.03 12.32 9.89
N ARG A 19 2.73 12.58 8.78
CA ARG A 19 2.09 13.11 7.56
C ARG A 19 1.27 12.03 6.86
N CYS A 20 1.74 10.80 6.84
CA CYS A 20 1.02 9.65 6.34
C CYS A 20 -0.34 9.52 7.06
N LEU A 21 -0.34 9.41 8.38
CA LEU A 21 -1.55 9.27 9.20
C LEU A 21 -2.48 10.49 9.08
N ARG A 22 -1.95 11.71 9.06
CA ARG A 22 -2.76 12.92 8.85
C ARG A 22 -3.51 12.89 7.51
N SER A 23 -2.93 12.33 6.46
CA SER A 23 -3.60 12.18 5.17
C SER A 23 -4.79 11.21 5.22
N LEU A 24 -4.75 10.24 6.15
CA LEU A 24 -5.83 9.29 6.41
C LEU A 24 -6.95 9.89 7.28
N VAL A 25 -6.64 10.80 8.20
CA VAL A 25 -7.67 11.58 8.93
C VAL A 25 -8.58 12.34 7.96
N ASN A 26 -8.03 12.86 6.88
CA ASN A 26 -8.74 13.69 5.93
C ASN A 26 -9.48 12.92 4.82
N GLN A 27 -9.60 11.59 4.92
CA GLN A 27 -10.31 10.81 3.92
C GLN A 27 -11.81 11.13 3.90
N THR A 28 -12.40 11.19 2.70
CA THR A 28 -13.84 11.47 2.51
C THR A 28 -14.73 10.25 2.77
N ILE A 29 -14.16 9.08 2.93
CA ILE A 29 -14.84 7.92 3.46
C ILE A 29 -14.85 8.00 5.00
N GLY A 30 -15.95 7.62 5.65
CA GLY A 30 -16.06 7.67 7.11
C GLY A 30 -15.02 6.79 7.81
N LYS A 31 -14.51 7.25 8.96
CA LYS A 31 -13.50 6.53 9.76
C LYS A 31 -13.96 5.14 10.22
N ASP A 32 -15.26 4.91 10.28
CA ASP A 32 -15.89 3.62 10.59
C ASP A 32 -15.79 2.60 9.44
N LYS A 33 -15.44 3.05 8.23
CA LYS A 33 -15.34 2.20 7.04
C LYS A 33 -13.96 1.60 6.83
N PHE A 34 -12.94 2.09 7.51
CA PHE A 34 -11.59 1.54 7.36
C PHE A 34 -10.85 1.40 8.68
N GLU A 35 -9.95 0.44 8.73
CA GLU A 35 -8.96 0.28 9.79
C GLU A 35 -7.57 0.54 9.24
N ILE A 36 -6.64 0.87 10.12
CA ILE A 36 -5.22 0.95 9.83
C ILE A 36 -4.50 -0.11 10.64
N ILE A 37 -3.76 -0.99 9.98
CA ILE A 37 -2.81 -1.88 10.65
C ILE A 37 -1.42 -1.32 10.39
N LEU A 38 -0.80 -0.83 11.45
CA LEU A 38 0.54 -0.29 11.43
C LEU A 38 1.50 -1.30 12.06
N ILE A 39 2.46 -1.79 11.28
CA ILE A 39 3.56 -2.60 11.80
C ILE A 39 4.74 -1.68 12.13
N ASN A 40 5.20 -1.70 13.34
CA ASN A 40 6.50 -1.20 13.73
C ASN A 40 7.53 -2.30 13.53
N ASP A 41 8.36 -2.17 12.51
CA ASP A 41 9.41 -3.13 12.17
C ASP A 41 10.79 -2.70 12.70
N ASP A 42 10.82 -1.66 13.54
CA ASP A 42 12.00 -1.17 14.24
C ASP A 42 11.81 -1.27 15.77
N PRO A 43 12.38 -2.28 16.44
CA PRO A 43 12.20 -2.46 17.87
C PRO A 43 12.84 -1.36 18.73
N GLU A 44 13.74 -0.56 18.14
CA GLU A 44 14.38 0.57 18.83
C GLU A 44 13.56 1.86 18.77
N GLU A 45 12.56 1.92 17.87
CA GLU A 45 11.72 3.10 17.67
C GLU A 45 10.32 2.88 18.25
N ARG A 46 9.82 3.83 19.05
CA ARG A 46 8.46 3.79 19.60
C ARG A 46 7.52 4.59 18.71
N LEU A 47 6.42 3.97 18.28
CA LEU A 47 5.40 4.60 17.44
C LEU A 47 4.10 4.91 18.19
N GLU A 48 3.97 4.48 19.45
CA GLU A 48 2.77 4.70 20.28
C GLU A 48 2.45 6.18 20.45
N ASP A 49 3.46 7.01 20.60
CA ASP A 49 3.31 8.47 20.75
C ASP A 49 2.68 9.08 19.48
N VAL A 50 3.11 8.64 18.29
CA VAL A 50 2.51 9.09 17.01
C VAL A 50 1.08 8.56 16.88
N CYS A 51 0.84 7.29 17.20
CA CYS A 51 -0.51 6.70 17.15
C CYS A 51 -1.49 7.42 18.06
N ASN A 52 -1.07 7.76 19.28
CA ASN A 52 -1.91 8.42 20.28
C ASN A 52 -2.41 9.81 19.81
N ILE A 53 -1.62 10.53 18.99
CA ILE A 53 -2.05 11.81 18.40
C ILE A 53 -3.29 11.65 17.51
N PHE A 54 -3.46 10.48 16.91
CA PHE A 54 -4.53 10.20 15.94
C PHE A 54 -5.63 9.29 16.47
N SER A 55 -5.56 8.82 17.71
CA SER A 55 -6.48 7.83 18.29
C SER A 55 -7.95 8.23 18.23
N ASP A 56 -8.28 9.52 18.40
CA ASP A 56 -9.65 10.02 18.33
C ASP A 56 -10.20 10.08 16.89
N HIS A 57 -9.31 10.06 15.89
CA HIS A 57 -9.64 10.28 14.50
C HIS A 57 -9.52 9.04 13.62
N LEU A 58 -8.69 8.08 14.00
CA LEU A 58 -8.36 6.90 13.22
C LEU A 58 -8.46 5.63 14.06
N ASN A 59 -8.92 4.56 13.44
CA ASN A 59 -8.88 3.22 14.03
C ASN A 59 -7.52 2.58 13.70
N ILE A 60 -6.51 2.82 14.54
CA ILE A 60 -5.15 2.31 14.36
C ILE A 60 -4.92 1.11 15.26
N ARG A 61 -4.50 0.01 14.68
CA ARG A 61 -3.97 -1.15 15.40
C ARG A 61 -2.47 -1.22 15.16
N LEU A 62 -1.69 -0.82 16.17
CA LEU A 62 -0.23 -0.92 16.16
C LEU A 62 0.19 -2.33 16.58
N ILE A 63 1.10 -2.91 15.82
CA ILE A 63 1.74 -4.19 16.10
C ILE A 63 3.25 -3.98 16.05
N ASN A 64 3.93 -4.23 17.17
CA ASN A 64 5.38 -4.14 17.25
C ASN A 64 6.01 -5.49 16.91
N ASN A 65 7.02 -5.49 16.04
CA ASN A 65 7.89 -6.64 15.82
C ASN A 65 9.05 -6.63 16.83
N GLU A 66 9.40 -7.79 17.38
CA GLU A 66 10.52 -7.94 18.31
C GLU A 66 11.89 -7.70 17.67
N LYS A 67 11.95 -7.85 16.34
CA LYS A 67 13.13 -7.59 15.50
C LYS A 67 12.69 -7.14 14.12
N ASN A 68 13.59 -6.56 13.35
CA ASN A 68 13.33 -6.27 11.94
C ASN A 68 13.08 -7.58 11.17
N LEU A 69 11.87 -7.75 10.66
CA LEU A 69 11.46 -8.89 9.82
C LEU A 69 11.56 -8.58 8.33
N GLY A 70 11.66 -7.30 7.99
CA GLY A 70 11.62 -6.81 6.60
C GLY A 70 10.19 -6.57 6.09
N LEU A 71 10.12 -5.81 5.01
CA LEU A 71 8.85 -5.32 4.46
C LEU A 71 7.88 -6.43 4.05
N PRO A 72 8.28 -7.50 3.32
CA PRO A 72 7.33 -8.54 2.91
C PRO A 72 6.73 -9.28 4.11
N SER A 73 7.51 -9.65 5.12
CA SER A 73 7.01 -10.31 6.34
C SER A 73 6.07 -9.38 7.12
N SER A 74 6.40 -8.09 7.23
CA SER A 74 5.53 -7.10 7.87
C SER A 74 4.21 -6.94 7.11
N LEU A 75 4.22 -6.91 5.76
CA LEU A 75 3.01 -6.87 4.94
C LEU A 75 2.17 -8.15 5.08
N ASN A 76 2.79 -9.31 5.14
CA ASN A 76 2.10 -10.58 5.39
C ASN A 76 1.42 -10.59 6.76
N LYS A 77 2.09 -10.08 7.80
CA LYS A 77 1.51 -9.93 9.13
C LYS A 77 0.31 -8.99 9.13
N ILE A 78 0.35 -7.91 8.34
CA ILE A 78 -0.80 -7.02 8.14
C ILE A 78 -1.95 -7.80 7.49
N LEU A 79 -1.70 -8.50 6.38
CA LEU A 79 -2.72 -9.24 5.65
C LEU A 79 -3.38 -10.32 6.52
N GLN A 80 -2.61 -11.07 7.29
CA GLN A 80 -3.13 -12.08 8.23
C GLN A 80 -4.04 -11.51 9.31
N ASN A 81 -3.89 -10.21 9.62
CA ASN A 81 -4.69 -9.51 10.61
C ASN A 81 -5.76 -8.59 10.00
N SER A 82 -5.89 -8.55 8.68
CA SER A 82 -6.84 -7.68 7.96
C SER A 82 -8.29 -8.13 8.17
N LEU A 83 -9.18 -7.15 8.39
CA LEU A 83 -10.62 -7.35 8.55
C LEU A 83 -11.43 -6.69 7.43
N GLY A 84 -10.77 -5.97 6.52
CA GLY A 84 -11.40 -5.27 5.40
C GLY A 84 -11.70 -6.19 4.23
N GLN A 85 -12.78 -5.89 3.50
CA GLN A 85 -13.07 -6.49 2.20
C GLN A 85 -11.99 -6.14 1.17
N TYR A 86 -11.46 -4.93 1.26
CA TYR A 86 -10.36 -4.42 0.43
C TYR A 86 -9.11 -4.20 1.24
N PHE A 87 -7.98 -4.36 0.60
CA PHE A 87 -6.66 -4.09 1.17
C PHE A 87 -5.91 -3.07 0.30
N VAL A 88 -5.25 -2.10 0.95
CA VAL A 88 -4.35 -1.17 0.28
C VAL A 88 -3.11 -0.93 1.13
N ARG A 89 -1.91 -1.04 0.52
CA ARG A 89 -0.64 -0.66 1.14
C ARG A 89 -0.38 0.82 0.92
N ILE A 90 0.02 1.50 1.98
CA ILE A 90 0.60 2.84 1.93
C ILE A 90 1.95 2.79 2.64
N ASP A 91 3.00 3.30 2.01
CA ASP A 91 4.32 3.35 2.63
C ASP A 91 4.38 4.49 3.67
N SER A 92 5.08 4.27 4.77
CA SER A 92 5.06 5.18 5.94
C SER A 92 5.66 6.56 5.66
N ASP A 93 6.47 6.69 4.61
CA ASP A 93 7.07 7.92 4.12
C ASP A 93 6.20 8.66 3.08
N ASP A 94 5.12 8.04 2.62
CA ASP A 94 4.20 8.54 1.62
C ASP A 94 2.92 9.14 2.25
N TYR A 95 2.06 9.69 1.42
CA TYR A 95 0.74 10.16 1.85
C TYR A 95 -0.25 10.20 0.66
N VAL A 96 -1.54 10.36 0.95
CA VAL A 96 -2.60 10.21 -0.04
C VAL A 96 -3.51 11.43 -0.12
N SER A 97 -4.19 11.59 -1.25
CA SER A 97 -5.24 12.59 -1.44
C SER A 97 -6.48 12.26 -0.61
N ARG A 98 -7.26 13.26 -0.24
CA ARG A 98 -8.47 13.11 0.58
C ARG A 98 -9.52 12.17 0.01
N HIS A 99 -9.52 11.90 -1.28
CA HIS A 99 -10.47 11.03 -1.97
C HIS A 99 -9.90 9.64 -2.30
N PHE A 100 -8.68 9.32 -1.85
CA PHE A 100 -7.96 8.11 -2.25
C PHE A 100 -8.75 6.84 -1.91
N LEU A 101 -9.10 6.64 -0.65
CA LEU A 101 -9.82 5.42 -0.23
C LEU A 101 -11.23 5.36 -0.85
N TYR A 102 -11.91 6.49 -0.92
CA TYR A 102 -13.26 6.56 -1.49
C TYR A 102 -13.26 6.18 -2.98
N MET A 103 -12.40 6.80 -3.79
CA MET A 103 -12.38 6.60 -5.24
C MET A 103 -11.99 5.16 -5.61
N LEU A 104 -10.95 4.62 -4.97
CA LEU A 104 -10.51 3.25 -5.26
C LEU A 104 -11.55 2.22 -4.82
N SER A 105 -12.12 2.36 -3.62
CA SER A 105 -13.13 1.40 -3.14
C SER A 105 -14.44 1.49 -3.94
N THR A 106 -14.86 2.69 -4.34
CA THR A 106 -16.04 2.86 -5.20
C THR A 106 -15.81 2.24 -6.57
N PHE A 107 -14.60 2.39 -7.14
CA PHE A 107 -14.27 1.75 -8.41
C PHE A 107 -14.39 0.22 -8.31
N LEU A 108 -13.87 -0.38 -7.24
CA LEU A 108 -14.01 -1.82 -7.00
C LEU A 108 -15.46 -2.23 -6.78
N ASP A 109 -16.23 -1.49 -5.97
CA ASP A 109 -17.66 -1.78 -5.73
C ASP A 109 -18.47 -1.82 -7.03
N MET A 110 -18.17 -0.93 -7.96
CA MET A 110 -18.88 -0.81 -9.23
C MET A 110 -18.45 -1.86 -10.28
N ASN A 111 -17.26 -2.44 -10.14
CA ASN A 111 -16.64 -3.27 -11.17
C ASN A 111 -16.21 -4.67 -10.68
N SER A 112 -16.40 -5.00 -9.39
CA SER A 112 -16.14 -6.32 -8.82
C SER A 112 -17.43 -6.97 -8.30
N GLY A 113 -17.59 -8.25 -8.57
CA GLY A 113 -18.64 -9.08 -7.96
C GLY A 113 -19.72 -9.61 -8.93
N PRO A 114 -20.50 -10.62 -8.47
CA PRO A 114 -21.47 -11.36 -9.28
C PRO A 114 -22.71 -10.55 -9.71
N ARG A 115 -22.89 -9.32 -9.21
CA ARG A 115 -24.07 -8.47 -9.51
C ARG A 115 -24.00 -7.79 -10.87
N ILE A 116 -22.86 -7.80 -11.53
CA ILE A 116 -22.74 -7.24 -12.88
C ILE A 116 -22.79 -8.39 -13.88
N MET A 117 -23.97 -8.97 -14.02
CA MET A 117 -24.23 -10.11 -14.90
C MET A 117 -23.91 -9.88 -16.40
N ASN A 118 -23.50 -8.66 -16.78
CA ASN A 118 -23.14 -8.31 -18.16
C ASN A 118 -21.83 -7.53 -18.29
N SER A 119 -21.00 -7.38 -17.22
CA SER A 119 -19.71 -6.74 -17.37
C SER A 119 -18.61 -7.80 -17.51
N GLU A 120 -17.89 -7.75 -18.62
CA GLU A 120 -16.64 -8.49 -18.84
C GLU A 120 -15.52 -8.09 -17.85
N MET A 121 -15.81 -7.14 -16.93
CA MET A 121 -14.85 -6.62 -15.95
C MET A 121 -15.04 -7.28 -14.60
N ASN A 122 -14.27 -8.33 -14.34
CA ASN A 122 -14.06 -8.86 -12.99
C ASN A 122 -12.85 -8.12 -12.36
N CYS A 123 -13.10 -6.92 -11.84
CA CYS A 123 -12.04 -6.07 -11.31
C CYS A 123 -11.65 -6.49 -9.88
N GLN A 124 -10.48 -7.05 -9.70
CA GLN A 124 -9.95 -7.47 -8.40
C GLN A 124 -8.87 -6.53 -7.84
N ALA A 125 -8.34 -5.62 -8.67
CA ALA A 125 -7.36 -4.64 -8.25
C ALA A 125 -7.46 -3.35 -9.06
N VAL A 126 -7.26 -2.21 -8.40
CA VAL A 126 -7.20 -0.88 -9.02
C VAL A 126 -6.02 -0.09 -8.47
N ALA A 127 -5.19 0.43 -9.38
CA ALA A 127 -4.14 1.40 -9.10
C ALA A 127 -4.63 2.82 -9.40
N CYS A 128 -3.94 3.81 -8.90
CA CYS A 128 -4.14 5.21 -9.30
C CYS A 128 -2.83 5.85 -9.74
N ASP A 129 -2.92 6.92 -10.53
CA ASP A 129 -1.77 7.77 -10.82
C ASP A 129 -1.22 8.41 -9.53
N TYR A 130 0.02 8.88 -9.60
CA TYR A 130 0.68 9.46 -8.44
C TYR A 130 1.51 10.71 -8.81
N PHE A 131 1.79 11.50 -7.78
CA PHE A 131 2.80 12.54 -7.86
C PHE A 131 4.07 12.07 -7.15
N LYS A 132 5.23 12.31 -7.76
CA LYS A 132 6.49 12.37 -7.02
C LYS A 132 6.55 13.69 -6.28
N VAL A 133 6.92 13.64 -5.00
CA VAL A 133 7.08 14.81 -4.14
C VAL A 133 8.46 14.77 -3.48
N ASP A 134 9.03 15.94 -3.21
CA ASP A 134 10.30 16.02 -2.48
C ASP A 134 10.13 15.73 -0.97
N ASN A 135 11.22 15.81 -0.22
CA ASN A 135 11.23 15.58 1.22
C ASN A 135 10.37 16.60 2.01
N THR A 136 10.09 17.79 1.46
CA THR A 136 9.19 18.80 2.04
C THR A 136 7.73 18.56 1.69
N GLY A 137 7.49 17.78 0.63
CA GLY A 137 6.18 17.47 0.06
C GLY A 137 5.76 18.42 -1.05
N GLN A 138 6.70 19.16 -1.64
CA GLN A 138 6.47 19.93 -2.86
C GLN A 138 6.29 18.98 -4.04
N LEU A 139 5.32 19.27 -4.89
CA LEU A 139 5.05 18.47 -6.10
C LEU A 139 6.20 18.62 -7.10
N MET A 140 6.72 17.50 -7.57
CA MET A 140 7.79 17.44 -8.59
C MET A 140 7.24 17.06 -9.97
N SER A 141 6.54 15.93 -10.07
CA SER A 141 6.03 15.40 -11.34
C SER A 141 4.85 14.48 -11.13
N ARG A 142 3.95 14.42 -12.15
CA ARG A 142 2.86 13.43 -12.20
C ARG A 142 3.29 12.23 -13.02
N HIS A 143 2.91 11.05 -12.57
CA HIS A 143 3.20 9.76 -13.20
C HIS A 143 1.92 8.93 -13.33
N SER A 144 1.80 8.23 -14.46
CA SER A 144 0.75 7.24 -14.66
C SER A 144 1.21 5.88 -14.12
N ALA A 145 0.40 5.26 -13.26
CA ALA A 145 0.70 3.93 -12.72
C ALA A 145 0.66 2.84 -13.80
N GLU A 146 0.01 3.10 -14.93
CA GLU A 146 0.00 2.18 -16.08
C GLU A 146 1.36 2.13 -16.77
N LYS A 147 2.07 3.27 -16.85
CA LYS A 147 3.36 3.40 -17.53
C LYS A 147 4.56 3.22 -16.60
N GLU A 148 4.47 3.75 -15.40
CA GLU A 148 5.52 3.68 -14.38
C GLU A 148 4.91 3.13 -13.09
N PHE A 149 5.01 1.83 -12.92
CA PHE A 149 4.40 1.10 -11.83
C PHE A 149 5.10 1.38 -10.49
N VAL A 150 4.30 1.62 -9.45
CA VAL A 150 4.72 1.61 -8.05
C VAL A 150 3.93 0.56 -7.27
N ALA A 151 4.59 -0.13 -6.35
CA ALA A 151 4.00 -1.25 -5.62
C ALA A 151 3.00 -0.84 -4.51
N CYS A 152 3.00 0.42 -4.13
CA CYS A 152 2.07 1.01 -3.16
C CYS A 152 0.90 1.72 -3.86
N GLY A 153 -0.16 2.02 -3.10
CA GLY A 153 -1.31 2.74 -3.63
C GLY A 153 -2.22 1.93 -4.57
N ILE A 154 -2.08 0.61 -4.59
CA ILE A 154 -2.99 -0.31 -5.29
C ILE A 154 -3.96 -0.88 -4.28
N MET A 155 -5.25 -0.79 -4.56
CA MET A 155 -6.28 -1.43 -3.75
C MET A 155 -6.70 -2.75 -4.40
N PHE A 156 -6.73 -3.80 -3.60
CA PHE A 156 -7.09 -5.16 -3.98
C PHE A 156 -8.36 -5.60 -3.26
N THR A 157 -9.13 -6.52 -3.84
CA THR A 157 -10.03 -7.34 -3.04
C THR A 157 -9.18 -8.29 -2.18
N TYR A 158 -9.54 -8.44 -0.90
CA TYR A 158 -8.81 -9.34 0.00
C TYR A 158 -8.84 -10.79 -0.48
N GLU A 159 -9.97 -11.22 -1.04
CA GLU A 159 -10.15 -12.54 -1.63
C GLU A 159 -9.13 -12.84 -2.74
N SER A 160 -8.88 -11.88 -3.64
CA SER A 160 -7.90 -12.06 -4.71
C SER A 160 -6.47 -12.19 -4.21
N LEU A 161 -6.12 -11.49 -3.11
CA LEU A 161 -4.82 -11.66 -2.46
C LEU A 161 -4.67 -13.04 -1.80
N CYS A 162 -5.74 -13.56 -1.20
CA CYS A 162 -5.74 -14.94 -0.67
C CYS A 162 -5.57 -15.97 -1.79
N ASP A 163 -6.22 -15.77 -2.95
CA ASP A 163 -6.13 -16.69 -4.09
C ASP A 163 -4.75 -16.68 -4.78
N VAL A 164 -4.12 -15.51 -4.88
CA VAL A 164 -2.77 -15.36 -5.50
C VAL A 164 -1.67 -15.79 -4.53
N GLY A 165 -1.93 -15.74 -3.23
CA GLY A 165 -0.94 -15.85 -2.16
C GLY A 165 -0.36 -14.48 -1.81
N PHE A 166 0.08 -14.34 -0.56
CA PHE A 166 0.62 -13.10 -0.03
C PHE A 166 2.02 -12.78 -0.58
N TYR A 167 2.74 -11.86 0.03
CA TYR A 167 4.08 -11.48 -0.41
C TYR A 167 5.09 -12.62 -0.21
N ASP A 168 5.96 -12.82 -1.20
CA ASP A 168 7.09 -13.76 -1.07
C ASP A 168 8.20 -13.11 -0.23
N GLU A 169 8.51 -13.73 0.92
CA GLU A 169 9.46 -13.21 1.90
C GLU A 169 10.93 -13.32 1.44
N ASP A 170 11.20 -14.09 0.40
CA ASP A 170 12.51 -14.16 -0.25
C ASP A 170 12.80 -12.93 -1.14
N TYR A 171 11.78 -12.13 -1.44
CA TYR A 171 11.91 -10.85 -2.16
C TYR A 171 12.03 -9.67 -1.19
N LYS A 172 13.18 -9.51 -0.54
CA LYS A 172 13.44 -8.38 0.36
C LYS A 172 13.50 -7.01 -0.33
N MET A 173 13.62 -7.00 -1.65
CA MET A 173 13.47 -5.86 -2.55
C MET A 173 12.59 -6.32 -3.73
N ARG A 174 11.80 -5.41 -4.32
CA ARG A 174 10.85 -5.73 -5.40
C ARG A 174 9.71 -6.69 -5.01
N GLU A 175 9.46 -6.87 -3.71
CA GLU A 175 8.38 -7.70 -3.17
C GLU A 175 7.01 -7.40 -3.79
N GLY A 176 6.70 -6.11 -3.99
CA GLY A 176 5.46 -5.68 -4.61
C GLY A 176 5.42 -5.95 -6.13
N HIS A 177 6.58 -5.90 -6.82
CA HIS A 177 6.66 -6.24 -8.25
C HIS A 177 6.47 -7.74 -8.45
N GLU A 178 7.03 -8.56 -7.56
CA GLU A 178 6.86 -10.00 -7.57
C GLU A 178 5.39 -10.37 -7.36
N MET A 179 4.76 -9.82 -6.35
CA MET A 179 3.34 -10.07 -6.05
C MET A 179 2.44 -9.66 -7.22
N ILE A 180 2.68 -8.50 -7.85
CA ILE A 180 1.92 -8.05 -9.01
C ILE A 180 2.17 -8.93 -10.23
N ARG A 181 3.37 -9.49 -10.41
CA ARG A 181 3.65 -10.45 -11.48
C ARG A 181 2.74 -11.68 -11.34
N ARG A 182 2.71 -12.32 -10.15
CA ARG A 182 1.79 -13.45 -9.86
C ARG A 182 0.32 -13.05 -9.99
N PHE A 183 -0.03 -11.86 -9.50
CA PHE A 183 -1.39 -11.35 -9.58
C PHE A 183 -1.87 -11.23 -11.03
N LYS A 184 -1.02 -10.73 -11.92
CA LYS A 184 -1.33 -10.56 -13.35
C LYS A 184 -1.45 -11.88 -14.13
N GLU A 185 -1.04 -13.01 -13.57
CA GLU A 185 -1.27 -14.33 -14.14
C GLU A 185 -2.75 -14.76 -14.03
N LYS A 186 -3.48 -14.23 -13.03
CA LYS A 186 -4.88 -14.56 -12.75
C LYS A 186 -5.83 -13.40 -12.99
N TYR A 187 -5.41 -12.17 -12.72
CA TYR A 187 -6.25 -10.99 -12.67
C TYR A 187 -5.63 -9.81 -13.39
N LYS A 188 -6.48 -8.88 -13.85
CA LYS A 188 -6.03 -7.59 -14.39
C LYS A 188 -5.96 -6.54 -13.28
N VAL A 189 -4.91 -5.71 -13.29
CA VAL A 189 -4.85 -4.48 -12.50
C VAL A 189 -5.36 -3.34 -13.36
N TYR A 190 -6.43 -2.70 -12.94
CA TYR A 190 -7.00 -1.53 -13.63
C TYR A 190 -6.31 -0.26 -13.15
N ASN A 191 -6.29 0.77 -13.97
CA ASN A 191 -5.75 2.08 -13.60
C ASN A 191 -6.86 3.13 -13.58
N LEU A 192 -6.99 3.84 -12.45
CA LEU A 192 -7.79 5.05 -12.33
C LEU A 192 -6.86 6.25 -12.57
N PRO A 193 -7.01 7.01 -13.68
CA PRO A 193 -6.04 8.04 -14.06
C PRO A 193 -6.21 9.34 -13.23
N LEU A 194 -6.29 9.20 -11.92
CA LEU A 194 -6.35 10.26 -10.93
C LEU A 194 -5.11 10.22 -10.04
N PRO A 195 -4.37 11.32 -9.86
CA PRO A 195 -3.13 11.34 -9.07
C PRO A 195 -3.44 11.40 -7.56
N LEU A 196 -3.92 10.28 -7.02
CA LEU A 196 -4.40 10.20 -5.64
C LEU A 196 -3.29 9.84 -4.64
N TYR A 197 -2.16 9.32 -5.10
CA TYR A 197 -1.02 8.93 -4.27
C TYR A 197 0.12 9.95 -4.38
N LYS A 198 0.90 10.16 -3.31
CA LYS A 198 2.07 11.04 -3.25
C LYS A 198 3.28 10.22 -2.80
N TYR A 199 4.10 9.87 -3.78
CA TYR A 199 5.32 9.11 -3.60
C TYR A 199 6.47 10.06 -3.24
N ARG A 200 7.04 9.91 -2.04
CA ARG A 200 8.10 10.80 -1.55
C ARG A 200 9.48 10.36 -2.02
N ILE A 201 10.24 11.31 -2.55
CA ILE A 201 11.64 11.12 -2.91
C ILE A 201 12.52 11.72 -1.80
N HIS A 202 13.32 10.87 -1.16
CA HIS A 202 14.30 11.28 -0.15
C HIS A 202 15.54 10.37 -0.20
N GLU A 203 16.60 10.72 0.51
CA GLU A 203 17.89 10.03 0.41
C GLU A 203 17.85 8.57 0.86
N SER A 204 17.01 8.26 1.84
CA SER A 204 16.86 6.90 2.38
C SER A 204 15.79 6.03 1.68
N ASN A 205 15.31 6.42 0.48
CA ASN A 205 14.45 5.52 -0.31
C ASN A 205 15.21 4.25 -0.68
N ARG A 206 14.64 3.09 -0.35
CA ARG A 206 15.24 1.77 -0.66
C ARG A 206 15.51 1.58 -2.15
N THR A 207 14.70 2.16 -3.01
CA THR A 207 14.83 2.10 -4.48
C THR A 207 16.06 2.83 -5.02
N LYS A 208 16.81 3.57 -4.19
CA LYS A 208 18.09 4.19 -4.56
C LYS A 208 19.28 3.23 -4.50
N ASP A 209 19.16 2.10 -3.82
CA ASP A 209 20.16 1.04 -3.86
C ASP A 209 20.09 0.31 -5.22
N SER A 210 20.82 0.85 -6.20
CA SER A 210 20.78 0.38 -7.58
C SER A 210 21.28 -1.05 -7.74
N GLU A 211 22.21 -1.51 -6.91
CA GLU A 211 22.77 -2.87 -6.98
C GLU A 211 21.73 -3.89 -6.50
N GLN A 212 21.10 -3.64 -5.35
CA GLN A 212 20.01 -4.50 -4.89
C GLN A 212 18.83 -4.50 -5.86
N VAL A 213 18.43 -3.32 -6.35
CA VAL A 213 17.34 -3.20 -7.34
C VAL A 213 17.64 -4.05 -8.57
N GLN A 214 18.82 -3.93 -9.17
CA GLN A 214 19.21 -4.71 -10.35
C GLN A 214 19.26 -6.22 -10.08
N SER A 215 19.77 -6.63 -8.91
CA SER A 215 19.82 -8.04 -8.51
C SER A 215 18.41 -8.65 -8.47
N TYR A 216 17.46 -7.97 -7.81
CA TYR A 216 16.08 -8.47 -7.72
C TYR A 216 15.30 -8.33 -9.04
N ASP A 217 15.63 -7.35 -9.89
CA ASP A 217 15.06 -7.25 -11.24
C ASP A 217 15.50 -8.43 -12.14
N LYS A 218 16.75 -8.92 -12.00
CA LYS A 218 17.20 -10.16 -12.65
C LYS A 218 16.43 -11.38 -12.12
N LYS A 219 16.32 -11.50 -10.79
CA LYS A 219 15.54 -12.57 -10.13
C LYS A 219 14.09 -12.60 -10.63
N LEU A 220 13.45 -11.45 -10.81
CA LEU A 220 12.09 -11.34 -11.35
C LEU A 220 11.96 -11.84 -12.80
N LYS A 221 13.01 -11.65 -13.62
CA LYS A 221 13.04 -12.11 -15.01
C LYS A 221 13.39 -13.60 -15.16
N GLY A 222 13.76 -14.28 -14.07
CA GLY A 222 14.21 -15.66 -14.09
C GLY A 222 15.67 -15.82 -14.58
N ASP A 223 16.41 -14.74 -14.71
CA ASP A 223 17.84 -14.75 -15.03
C ASP A 223 18.60 -15.22 -13.78
N LYS A 224 19.31 -16.35 -13.88
CA LYS A 224 20.18 -16.91 -12.82
C LYS A 224 21.49 -16.15 -12.72
#